data_0d32c68799c9ca9b49ed315523b76d05
#
_entry.id   0d32c68799c9ca9b49ed315523b76d05
#
_cell.length_a   1.000
_cell.length_b   1.000
_cell.length_c   1.000
_cell.angle_alpha   90.00
_cell.angle_beta   90.00
_cell.angle_gamma   90.00
#
_symmetry.space_group_name_H-M   'P 1'
#
loop_
_entity.id
_entity.type
_entity.pdbx_description
1 polymer ?
#
loop_
_entity_poly.entity_id
_entity_poly.type
_entity_poly.pdbx_seq_one_letter_code
_entity_poly.pdbx_strand_id
1 'polypeptide(L)'
;GNTVGVLVADANRESIMKHVYAGNRLPVIGFSNNGSLRTPRLDMNGDGKVTVREVDSLMALQFKAAHETLTGRDVKRVLAEQFRRDDGRLERRWLGISSNVTYRYAECGTAGESGNADAGVDTDSGADTNADADECAADEHAAVRIANLAVDGRPIADDDLVIIASNSYLLQGGDSYPAFRAGTNYGELDMPYSQPLHEYLAAHQGLTAVVAVPVGTQA
;
A
#
# COMPACT_ATOMS: atom_id res chain seq x y z
N GLY A 1 -4.04 -2.06 12.48
CA GLY A 1 -4.08 -1.78 11.05
C GLY A 1 -5.41 -1.18 10.66
N ASN A 2 -5.45 -0.41 9.60
CA ASN A 2 -6.69 0.20 9.10
C ASN A 2 -7.44 -0.79 8.20
N THR A 3 -8.34 -1.58 8.77
CA THR A 3 -9.14 -2.59 8.05
C THR A 3 -9.95 -1.98 6.90
N VAL A 4 -10.52 -0.78 7.11
CA VAL A 4 -11.28 -0.05 6.08
C VAL A 4 -10.36 0.38 4.93
N GLY A 5 -9.14 0.84 5.24
CA GLY A 5 -8.16 1.19 4.22
C GLY A 5 -7.75 0.01 3.34
N VAL A 6 -7.58 -1.18 3.93
CA VAL A 6 -7.30 -2.42 3.16
C VAL A 6 -8.48 -2.76 2.25
N LEU A 7 -9.71 -2.70 2.76
CA LEU A 7 -10.91 -2.95 1.96
C LEU A 7 -11.03 -2.00 0.76
N VAL A 8 -10.77 -0.70 0.96
CA VAL A 8 -10.76 0.29 -0.12
C VAL A 8 -9.64 0.01 -1.12
N ALA A 9 -8.48 -0.41 -0.64
CA ALA A 9 -7.36 -0.78 -1.52
C ALA A 9 -7.68 -2.02 -2.37
N ASP A 10 -8.32 -3.04 -1.79
CA ASP A 10 -8.79 -4.22 -2.53
C ASP A 10 -9.84 -3.83 -3.59
N ALA A 11 -10.76 -2.94 -3.23
CA ALA A 11 -11.75 -2.41 -4.15
C ALA A 11 -11.12 -1.64 -5.33
N ASN A 12 -10.12 -0.80 -5.06
CA ASN A 12 -9.39 -0.08 -6.10
C ASN A 12 -8.67 -1.05 -7.04
N ARG A 13 -7.99 -2.07 -6.48
CA ARG A 13 -7.32 -3.12 -7.25
C ARG A 13 -8.30 -3.83 -8.19
N GLU A 14 -9.41 -4.31 -7.67
CA GLU A 14 -10.39 -5.06 -8.46
C GLU A 14 -11.01 -4.18 -9.56
N SER A 15 -11.35 -2.94 -9.24
CA SER A 15 -11.91 -1.99 -10.21
C SER A 15 -10.96 -1.72 -11.37
N ILE A 16 -9.67 -1.47 -11.09
CA ILE A 16 -8.67 -1.23 -12.14
C ILE A 16 -8.44 -2.48 -12.99
N MET A 17 -8.39 -3.65 -12.38
CA MET A 17 -8.30 -4.92 -13.12
C MET A 17 -9.50 -5.12 -14.05
N LYS A 18 -10.70 -4.76 -13.61
CA LYS A 18 -11.95 -4.93 -14.36
C LYS A 18 -12.06 -3.93 -15.52
N HIS A 19 -11.78 -2.66 -15.25
CA HIS A 19 -12.12 -1.57 -16.17
C HIS A 19 -10.98 -1.16 -17.11
N VAL A 20 -9.72 -1.39 -16.72
CA VAL A 20 -8.55 -0.93 -17.48
C VAL A 20 -7.69 -2.10 -17.96
N TYR A 21 -7.44 -3.06 -17.11
CA TYR A 21 -6.44 -4.09 -17.34
C TYR A 21 -7.04 -5.51 -17.40
N ALA A 22 -8.23 -5.66 -17.95
CA ALA A 22 -8.84 -6.96 -18.16
C ALA A 22 -7.90 -7.88 -18.97
N GLY A 23 -7.55 -9.05 -18.40
CA GLY A 23 -6.62 -10.00 -19.02
C GLY A 23 -5.13 -9.64 -18.92
N ASN A 24 -4.78 -8.59 -18.19
CA ASN A 24 -3.38 -8.23 -17.92
C ASN A 24 -2.68 -9.30 -17.04
N ARG A 25 -1.36 -9.43 -17.23
CA ARG A 25 -0.51 -10.36 -16.48
C ARG A 25 0.44 -9.71 -15.49
N LEU A 26 0.52 -8.37 -15.47
CA LEU A 26 1.32 -7.66 -14.49
C LEU A 26 0.65 -7.74 -13.11
N PRO A 27 1.43 -7.78 -12.03
CA PRO A 27 0.89 -7.70 -10.69
C PRO A 27 0.18 -6.35 -10.50
N VAL A 28 -0.92 -6.35 -9.73
CA VAL A 28 -1.70 -5.15 -9.43
C VAL A 28 -1.76 -4.96 -7.92
N ILE A 29 -1.42 -3.77 -7.45
CA ILE A 29 -1.52 -3.37 -6.05
C ILE A 29 -2.54 -2.23 -5.93
N GLY A 30 -3.47 -2.37 -5.00
CA GLY A 30 -4.35 -1.28 -4.60
C GLY A 30 -3.77 -0.52 -3.41
N PHE A 31 -3.90 0.81 -3.42
CA PHE A 31 -3.59 1.67 -2.28
C PHE A 31 -4.77 2.54 -1.91
N SER A 32 -4.84 2.89 -0.63
CA SER A 32 -5.70 3.96 -0.13
C SER A 32 -4.97 4.76 0.96
N ASN A 33 -5.19 6.06 1.00
CA ASN A 33 -4.64 6.91 2.05
C ASN A 33 -5.69 7.19 3.14
N ASN A 34 -5.26 7.17 4.39
CA ASN A 34 -6.15 7.44 5.53
C ASN A 34 -6.78 8.84 5.46
N GLY A 35 -6.06 9.81 4.91
CA GLY A 35 -6.55 11.17 4.73
C GLY A 35 -7.77 11.28 3.82
N SER A 36 -8.02 10.30 2.96
CA SER A 36 -9.20 10.27 2.10
C SER A 36 -10.45 9.66 2.77
N LEU A 37 -10.28 8.96 3.90
CA LEU A 37 -11.36 8.30 4.61
C LEU A 37 -11.92 9.21 5.71
N ARG A 38 -13.18 9.64 5.59
CA ARG A 38 -13.79 10.67 6.42
C ARG A 38 -14.56 10.16 7.63
N THR A 39 -14.79 8.87 7.71
CA THR A 39 -15.47 8.24 8.86
C THR A 39 -14.57 7.14 9.47
N PRO A 40 -14.67 6.90 10.79
CA PRO A 40 -13.83 5.90 11.46
C PRO A 40 -14.20 4.45 11.13
N ARG A 41 -15.38 4.24 10.59
CA ARG A 41 -15.93 2.93 10.24
C ARG A 41 -16.85 3.02 9.04
N LEU A 42 -17.01 1.91 8.33
CA LEU A 42 -17.88 1.83 7.16
C LEU A 42 -19.36 1.65 7.57
N ASP A 43 -19.65 0.67 8.42
CA ASP A 43 -20.98 0.49 9.04
C ASP A 43 -21.10 1.44 10.25
N MET A 44 -21.68 2.62 10.03
CA MET A 44 -21.84 3.63 11.06
C MET A 44 -22.96 3.33 12.05
N ASN A 45 -23.98 2.61 11.59
CA ASN A 45 -25.13 2.26 12.39
C ASN A 45 -24.90 1.01 13.27
N GLY A 46 -23.92 0.18 12.92
CA GLY A 46 -23.59 -1.07 13.63
C GLY A 46 -24.65 -2.16 13.43
N ASP A 47 -25.40 -2.10 12.32
CA ASP A 47 -26.48 -3.06 12.02
C ASP A 47 -26.00 -4.21 11.12
N GLY A 48 -24.72 -4.24 10.78
CA GLY A 48 -24.12 -5.23 9.90
C GLY A 48 -24.40 -5.00 8.42
N LYS A 49 -24.94 -3.83 8.05
CA LYS A 49 -25.23 -3.45 6.68
C LYS A 49 -24.48 -2.19 6.30
N VAL A 50 -24.06 -2.14 5.07
CA VAL A 50 -23.39 -0.97 4.49
C VAL A 50 -24.29 -0.38 3.43
N THR A 51 -24.67 0.86 3.61
CA THR A 51 -25.50 1.62 2.68
C THR A 51 -24.64 2.43 1.71
N VAL A 52 -25.21 2.79 0.55
CA VAL A 52 -24.59 3.72 -0.40
C VAL A 52 -24.17 5.02 0.28
N ARG A 53 -25.04 5.57 1.13
CA ARG A 53 -24.77 6.81 1.88
C ARG A 53 -23.53 6.69 2.80
N GLU A 54 -23.33 5.55 3.45
CA GLU A 54 -22.18 5.32 4.31
C GLU A 54 -20.88 5.27 3.51
N VAL A 55 -20.89 4.60 2.35
CA VAL A 55 -19.75 4.61 1.42
C VAL A 55 -19.44 6.03 0.94
N ASP A 56 -20.45 6.79 0.49
CA ASP A 56 -20.25 8.15 0.02
C ASP A 56 -19.78 9.09 1.14
N SER A 57 -20.25 8.88 2.37
CA SER A 57 -19.79 9.63 3.54
C SER A 57 -18.35 9.30 3.92
N LEU A 58 -17.95 8.03 3.81
CA LEU A 58 -16.57 7.59 4.02
C LEU A 58 -15.62 8.22 2.99
N MET A 59 -16.04 8.28 1.72
CA MET A 59 -15.22 8.68 0.58
C MET A 59 -15.70 10.02 -0.02
N ALA A 60 -16.04 10.98 0.83
CA ALA A 60 -16.67 12.25 0.44
C ALA A 60 -15.78 13.21 -0.38
N LEU A 61 -14.49 12.90 -0.57
CA LEU A 61 -13.60 13.73 -1.37
C LEU A 61 -13.80 13.51 -2.86
N GLN A 62 -13.73 14.62 -3.62
CA GLN A 62 -13.96 14.65 -5.07
C GLN A 62 -12.71 14.20 -5.86
N PHE A 63 -12.18 13.01 -5.51
CA PHE A 63 -11.12 12.39 -6.29
C PHE A 63 -11.70 11.45 -7.34
N LYS A 64 -10.91 11.14 -8.37
CA LYS A 64 -11.21 10.09 -9.34
C LYS A 64 -10.47 8.81 -9.00
N ALA A 65 -11.03 7.66 -9.36
CA ALA A 65 -10.28 6.44 -9.42
C ALA A 65 -9.19 6.57 -10.48
N ALA A 66 -7.98 6.14 -10.18
CA ALA A 66 -6.81 6.34 -11.03
C ALA A 66 -5.84 5.15 -10.95
N HIS A 67 -4.99 5.06 -11.96
CA HIS A 67 -3.94 4.04 -12.03
C HIS A 67 -2.66 4.61 -12.61
N GLU A 68 -1.56 3.91 -12.36
CA GLU A 68 -0.25 4.15 -12.97
C GLU A 68 0.56 2.85 -12.95
N THR A 69 1.77 2.88 -13.47
CA THR A 69 2.72 1.77 -13.42
C THR A 69 3.98 2.23 -12.70
N LEU A 70 4.37 1.52 -11.65
CA LEU A 70 5.63 1.71 -10.93
C LEU A 70 6.58 0.54 -11.18
N THR A 71 7.87 0.74 -10.95
CA THR A 71 8.82 -0.35 -10.78
C THR A 71 8.71 -0.94 -9.37
N GLY A 72 9.19 -2.18 -9.17
CA GLY A 72 9.24 -2.79 -7.83
C GLY A 72 10.05 -1.96 -6.84
N ARG A 73 11.13 -1.31 -7.32
CA ARG A 73 11.93 -0.35 -6.53
C ARG A 73 11.08 0.83 -6.06
N ASP A 74 10.29 1.43 -6.93
CA ASP A 74 9.44 2.57 -6.56
C ASP A 74 8.30 2.15 -5.63
N VAL A 75 7.75 0.94 -5.80
CA VAL A 75 6.79 0.36 -4.84
C VAL A 75 7.43 0.23 -3.46
N LYS A 76 8.66 -0.27 -3.36
CA LYS A 76 9.38 -0.35 -2.07
C LYS A 76 9.56 1.04 -1.45
N ARG A 77 9.88 2.07 -2.24
CA ARG A 77 9.95 3.48 -1.77
C ARG A 77 8.62 3.96 -1.22
N VAL A 78 7.51 3.75 -1.94
CA VAL A 78 6.16 4.07 -1.44
C VAL A 78 5.89 3.40 -0.10
N LEU A 79 6.25 2.12 0.03
CA LEU A 79 6.06 1.38 1.28
C LEU A 79 6.96 1.91 2.40
N ALA A 80 8.17 2.34 2.10
CA ALA A 80 9.09 2.94 3.07
C ALA A 80 8.61 4.32 3.55
N GLU A 81 8.02 5.14 2.68
CA GLU A 81 7.46 6.45 3.02
C GLU A 81 6.33 6.42 4.06
N GLN A 82 5.76 5.24 4.37
CA GLN A 82 4.86 5.08 5.51
C GLN A 82 5.57 5.31 6.85
N PHE A 83 6.87 5.17 6.89
CA PHE A 83 7.68 5.25 8.09
C PHE A 83 8.46 6.55 8.11
N ARG A 84 8.49 7.20 9.25
CA ARG A 84 9.31 8.39 9.48
C ARG A 84 9.87 8.36 10.89
N ARG A 85 10.96 9.08 11.10
CA ARG A 85 11.45 9.31 12.46
C ARG A 85 10.90 10.64 12.98
N ASP A 86 10.31 10.59 14.17
CA ASP A 86 9.88 11.76 14.92
C ASP A 86 10.51 11.66 16.32
N ASP A 87 11.30 12.66 16.71
CA ASP A 87 12.09 12.65 17.94
C ASP A 87 12.88 11.33 18.18
N GLY A 88 13.46 10.77 17.12
CA GLY A 88 14.22 9.52 17.15
C GLY A 88 13.37 8.24 17.23
N ARG A 89 12.05 8.36 17.32
CA ARG A 89 11.13 7.22 17.29
C ARG A 89 10.62 6.95 15.89
N LEU A 90 10.52 5.65 15.55
CA LEU A 90 9.90 5.24 14.30
C LEU A 90 8.37 5.37 14.41
N GLU A 91 7.80 6.27 13.61
CA GLU A 91 6.37 6.42 13.46
C GLU A 91 5.89 5.86 12.13
N ARG A 92 4.70 5.27 12.10
CA ARG A 92 4.09 4.75 10.90
C ARG A 92 2.83 5.52 10.53
N ARG A 93 2.82 6.12 9.35
CA ARG A 93 1.63 6.63 8.66
C ARG A 93 1.06 5.51 7.82
N TRP A 94 -0.12 5.07 8.16
CA TRP A 94 -0.70 3.89 7.51
C TRP A 94 -1.29 4.22 6.15
N LEU A 95 -0.82 3.52 5.11
CA LEU A 95 -1.57 3.30 3.88
C LEU A 95 -2.46 2.05 4.04
N GLY A 96 -3.66 2.07 3.45
CA GLY A 96 -4.34 0.85 3.09
C GLY A 96 -3.63 0.26 1.88
N ILE A 97 -3.28 -1.01 1.98
CA ILE A 97 -2.61 -1.77 0.92
C ILE A 97 -3.45 -3.01 0.67
N SER A 98 -3.68 -3.34 -0.59
CA SER A 98 -4.50 -4.50 -0.95
C SER A 98 -3.98 -5.80 -0.34
N SER A 99 -4.89 -6.69 0.00
CA SER A 99 -4.64 -7.90 0.80
C SER A 99 -3.69 -8.91 0.13
N ASN A 100 -3.44 -8.77 -1.17
CA ASN A 100 -2.55 -9.62 -1.95
C ASN A 100 -1.06 -9.27 -1.82
N VAL A 101 -0.71 -8.24 -1.02
CA VAL A 101 0.68 -7.76 -0.86
C VAL A 101 1.26 -8.23 0.46
N THR A 102 2.48 -8.75 0.41
CA THR A 102 3.29 -9.04 1.59
C THR A 102 4.68 -8.44 1.45
N TYR A 103 5.26 -7.98 2.56
CA TYR A 103 6.63 -7.45 2.60
C TYR A 103 7.17 -7.49 4.02
N ARG A 104 8.49 -7.35 4.15
CA ARG A 104 9.17 -7.12 5.42
C ARG A 104 9.79 -5.73 5.42
N TYR A 105 10.07 -5.18 6.59
CA TYR A 105 10.83 -3.95 6.73
C TYR A 105 11.84 -4.08 7.86
N ALA A 106 12.97 -3.40 7.71
CA ALA A 106 13.98 -3.26 8.75
C ALA A 106 14.31 -1.78 8.93
N GLU A 107 14.58 -1.35 10.16
CA GLU A 107 14.98 0.03 10.44
C GLU A 107 16.36 0.31 9.88
N CYS A 108 16.49 1.46 9.22
CA CYS A 108 17.80 1.99 8.86
C CYS A 108 18.49 2.56 10.12
N GLY A 109 19.72 2.14 10.38
CA GLY A 109 20.51 2.68 11.49
C GLY A 109 20.73 4.18 11.31
N THR A 110 20.66 4.97 12.40
CA THR A 110 21.18 6.34 12.39
C THR A 110 22.67 6.27 12.17
N ALA A 111 23.20 7.04 11.20
CA ALA A 111 24.64 7.10 10.96
C ALA A 111 25.36 7.49 12.26
N GLY A 112 25.93 6.53 12.98
CA GLY A 112 26.62 6.76 14.25
C GLY A 112 26.56 5.65 15.28
N GLU A 113 25.62 4.71 15.20
CA GLU A 113 25.56 3.58 16.13
C GLU A 113 25.91 2.25 15.45
N SER A 114 27.23 1.96 15.43
CA SER A 114 27.72 0.58 15.33
C SER A 114 27.39 -0.13 16.66
N GLY A 115 26.15 -0.50 16.86
CA GLY A 115 25.68 -1.24 18.00
C GLY A 115 25.45 -2.69 17.65
N ASN A 116 26.14 -3.62 18.33
CA ASN A 116 25.96 -5.05 18.31
C ASN A 116 24.48 -5.45 18.21
N ALA A 117 24.08 -5.89 17.04
CA ALA A 117 22.86 -6.64 16.88
C ALA A 117 23.14 -8.10 17.23
N ASP A 118 22.87 -8.47 18.48
CA ASP A 118 22.67 -9.86 18.86
C ASP A 118 21.30 -10.29 18.34
N ALA A 119 21.26 -10.67 17.08
CA ALA A 119 20.12 -11.27 16.45
C ALA A 119 20.43 -12.72 16.15
N GLY A 120 19.75 -13.62 16.86
CA GLY A 120 19.79 -15.05 16.59
C GLY A 120 19.57 -15.33 15.11
N VAL A 121 20.61 -15.85 14.49
CA VAL A 121 20.63 -16.25 13.09
C VAL A 121 19.96 -17.60 12.97
N ASP A 122 18.76 -17.64 12.40
CA ASP A 122 18.29 -18.84 11.72
C ASP A 122 18.86 -18.83 10.31
N THR A 123 19.93 -19.59 10.15
CA THR A 123 20.58 -19.86 8.87
C THR A 123 19.79 -20.90 8.10
N ASP A 124 18.90 -20.48 7.21
CA ASP A 124 18.66 -21.19 5.94
C ASP A 124 17.80 -20.36 4.97
N SER A 125 18.44 -19.67 4.07
CA SER A 125 18.10 -19.41 2.68
C SER A 125 18.94 -18.24 2.16
N GLY A 126 19.72 -18.51 1.13
CA GLY A 126 20.62 -17.56 0.50
C GLY A 126 19.88 -16.36 -0.11
N ALA A 127 19.70 -15.33 0.66
CA ALA A 127 19.33 -14.00 0.21
C ALA A 127 20.60 -13.14 0.21
N ASP A 128 20.80 -12.42 -0.87
CA ASP A 128 21.96 -11.58 -1.15
C ASP A 128 22.01 -10.43 -0.12
N THR A 129 22.74 -10.62 0.98
CA THR A 129 22.78 -9.71 2.12
C THR A 129 23.49 -8.38 1.82
N ASN A 130 24.11 -8.23 0.64
CA ASN A 130 24.82 -7.02 0.23
C ASN A 130 23.91 -6.01 -0.52
N ALA A 131 22.90 -6.45 -1.24
CA ALA A 131 21.96 -5.56 -1.92
C ALA A 131 21.06 -4.80 -0.92
N ASP A 132 20.78 -5.41 0.22
CA ASP A 132 19.90 -4.84 1.26
C ASP A 132 20.54 -3.72 2.10
N ALA A 133 21.89 -3.68 2.20
CA ALA A 133 22.59 -2.61 2.92
C ALA A 133 22.64 -1.30 2.12
N ASP A 134 22.54 -1.40 0.79
CA ASP A 134 22.70 -0.28 -0.14
C ASP A 134 21.42 0.61 -0.19
N GLU A 135 20.24 0.08 0.11
CA GLU A 135 19.00 0.85 0.10
C GLU A 135 18.94 1.90 1.23
N CYS A 136 19.45 1.59 2.42
CA CYS A 136 19.55 2.58 3.50
C CYS A 136 20.64 3.63 3.22
N ALA A 137 21.68 3.28 2.47
CA ALA A 137 22.77 4.19 2.10
C ALA A 137 22.39 5.12 0.93
N ALA A 138 21.47 4.66 0.06
CA ALA A 138 21.01 5.43 -1.10
C ALA A 138 20.05 6.57 -0.74
N ASP A 139 19.36 6.47 0.40
CA ASP A 139 18.47 7.50 0.93
C ASP A 139 18.74 7.72 2.42
N GLU A 140 19.60 8.69 2.73
CA GLU A 140 19.98 9.06 4.11
C GLU A 140 18.79 9.49 4.99
N HIS A 141 17.61 9.70 4.39
CA HIS A 141 16.37 10.06 5.09
C HIS A 141 15.41 8.87 5.24
N ALA A 142 15.73 7.73 4.65
CA ALA A 142 14.88 6.54 4.80
C ALA A 142 14.90 6.07 6.26
N ALA A 143 13.71 5.98 6.85
CA ALA A 143 13.56 5.44 8.20
C ALA A 143 13.66 3.91 8.23
N VAL A 144 13.26 3.25 7.13
CA VAL A 144 13.27 1.80 6.96
C VAL A 144 13.63 1.42 5.53
N ARG A 145 14.13 0.21 5.36
CA ARG A 145 14.22 -0.49 4.06
C ARG A 145 13.11 -1.53 3.94
N ILE A 146 12.65 -1.78 2.73
CA ILE A 146 11.63 -2.78 2.42
C ILE A 146 12.28 -3.99 1.77
N ALA A 147 11.99 -5.18 2.28
CA ALA A 147 12.51 -6.44 1.77
C ALA A 147 11.35 -7.42 1.49
N ASN A 148 11.65 -8.46 0.71
CA ASN A 148 10.73 -9.56 0.42
C ASN A 148 9.35 -9.10 -0.06
N LEU A 149 9.30 -8.06 -0.90
CA LEU A 149 8.05 -7.63 -1.53
C LEU A 149 7.51 -8.75 -2.42
N ALA A 150 6.26 -9.14 -2.17
CA ALA A 150 5.56 -10.10 -3.01
C ALA A 150 4.10 -9.66 -3.24
N VAL A 151 3.58 -9.96 -4.43
CA VAL A 151 2.20 -9.70 -4.85
C VAL A 151 1.58 -11.00 -5.33
N ASP A 152 0.43 -11.38 -4.79
CA ASP A 152 -0.22 -12.68 -5.04
C ASP A 152 0.75 -13.87 -4.81
N GLY A 153 1.64 -13.75 -3.81
CA GLY A 153 2.66 -14.75 -3.47
C GLY A 153 3.87 -14.78 -4.41
N ARG A 154 3.90 -13.97 -5.47
CA ARG A 154 5.04 -13.85 -6.40
C ARG A 154 5.99 -12.75 -5.91
N PRO A 155 7.28 -13.06 -5.70
CA PRO A 155 8.30 -12.04 -5.42
C PRO A 155 8.37 -10.99 -6.53
N ILE A 156 8.59 -9.75 -6.15
CA ILE A 156 8.72 -8.59 -7.04
C ILE A 156 10.16 -8.09 -6.99
N ALA A 157 10.85 -8.18 -8.13
CA ALA A 157 12.18 -7.61 -8.31
C ALA A 157 12.10 -6.09 -8.53
N ASP A 158 13.22 -5.39 -8.37
CA ASP A 158 13.29 -3.93 -8.50
C ASP A 158 12.85 -3.40 -9.86
N ASP A 159 13.17 -4.14 -10.92
CA ASP A 159 12.84 -3.75 -12.30
C ASP A 159 11.50 -4.32 -12.79
N ASP A 160 10.82 -5.14 -11.98
CA ASP A 160 9.48 -5.63 -12.33
C ASP A 160 8.48 -4.47 -12.37
N LEU A 161 7.61 -4.49 -13.38
CA LEU A 161 6.54 -3.51 -13.51
C LEU A 161 5.31 -3.96 -12.71
N VAL A 162 4.74 -3.03 -11.97
CA VAL A 162 3.57 -3.24 -11.10
C VAL A 162 2.53 -2.16 -11.42
N ILE A 163 1.30 -2.57 -11.67
CA ILE A 163 0.18 -1.64 -11.83
C ILE A 163 -0.29 -1.21 -10.44
N ILE A 164 -0.47 0.08 -10.27
CA ILE A 164 -0.94 0.70 -9.05
C ILE A 164 -2.35 1.23 -9.26
N ALA A 165 -3.24 0.93 -8.34
CA ALA A 165 -4.62 1.37 -8.33
C ALA A 165 -4.90 2.20 -7.09
N SER A 166 -5.39 3.42 -7.24
CA SER A 166 -5.72 4.31 -6.11
C SER A 166 -6.62 5.47 -6.54
N ASN A 167 -6.55 6.58 -5.84
CA ASN A 167 -7.16 7.85 -6.25
C ASN A 167 -6.13 8.81 -6.87
N SER A 168 -6.64 9.72 -7.68
CA SER A 168 -5.82 10.70 -8.41
C SER A 168 -4.94 11.58 -7.52
N TYR A 169 -5.39 11.92 -6.31
CA TYR A 169 -4.61 12.73 -5.37
C TYR A 169 -3.38 11.97 -4.83
N LEU A 170 -3.56 10.70 -4.42
CA LEU A 170 -2.45 9.91 -3.86
C LEU A 170 -1.40 9.63 -4.93
N LEU A 171 -1.80 9.24 -6.15
CA LEU A 171 -0.87 8.94 -7.24
C LEU A 171 -0.09 10.19 -7.71
N GLN A 172 -0.58 11.38 -7.43
CA GLN A 172 0.15 12.63 -7.64
C GLN A 172 1.06 13.01 -6.46
N GLY A 173 1.35 12.09 -5.54
CA GLY A 173 2.22 12.30 -4.39
C GLY A 173 1.54 13.00 -3.21
N GLY A 174 0.22 12.91 -3.12
CA GLY A 174 -0.55 13.42 -1.98
C GLY A 174 -0.17 12.75 -0.66
N ASP A 175 -0.56 13.36 0.46
CA ASP A 175 -0.31 12.90 1.83
C ASP A 175 1.17 12.58 2.13
N SER A 176 2.10 13.26 1.44
CA SER A 176 3.56 13.06 1.57
C SER A 176 4.02 11.66 1.15
N TYR A 177 3.53 11.19 0.01
CA TYR A 177 3.99 9.99 -0.69
C TYR A 177 4.55 10.35 -2.08
N PRO A 178 5.65 11.12 -2.16
CA PRO A 178 6.20 11.60 -3.42
C PRO A 178 6.69 10.48 -4.36
N ALA A 179 7.00 9.28 -3.85
CA ALA A 179 7.44 8.17 -4.68
C ALA A 179 6.41 7.74 -5.74
N PHE A 180 5.12 7.96 -5.53
CA PHE A 180 4.11 7.74 -6.57
C PHE A 180 4.36 8.57 -7.83
N ARG A 181 5.00 9.74 -7.74
CA ARG A 181 5.32 10.58 -8.92
C ARG A 181 6.30 9.96 -9.91
N ALA A 182 6.96 8.86 -9.53
CA ALA A 182 7.79 8.08 -10.45
C ALA A 182 6.96 7.25 -11.44
N GLY A 183 5.64 7.19 -11.24
CA GLY A 183 4.73 6.40 -12.06
C GLY A 183 4.70 6.81 -13.52
N THR A 184 4.56 5.80 -14.37
CA THR A 184 4.31 5.95 -15.81
C THR A 184 2.91 5.44 -16.14
N ASN A 185 2.41 5.70 -17.34
CA ASN A 185 1.08 5.24 -17.78
C ASN A 185 -0.05 5.67 -16.83
N TYR A 186 0.09 6.86 -16.22
CA TYR A 186 -0.97 7.43 -15.40
C TYR A 186 -2.27 7.61 -16.21
N GLY A 187 -3.38 7.22 -15.61
CA GLY A 187 -4.71 7.40 -16.15
C GLY A 187 -5.77 7.52 -15.07
N GLU A 188 -6.80 8.31 -15.35
CA GLU A 188 -7.99 8.43 -14.49
C GLU A 188 -9.17 7.73 -15.15
N LEU A 189 -10.01 7.07 -14.35
CA LEU A 189 -11.28 6.58 -14.79
C LEU A 189 -12.31 7.72 -14.70
N ASP A 190 -13.26 7.73 -15.62
CA ASP A 190 -14.38 8.68 -15.53
C ASP A 190 -15.43 8.22 -14.52
N MET A 191 -14.98 8.02 -13.30
CA MET A 191 -15.81 7.62 -12.17
C MET A 191 -15.28 8.23 -10.87
N PRO A 192 -16.17 8.55 -9.91
CA PRO A 192 -15.76 9.03 -8.59
C PRO A 192 -15.00 7.94 -7.84
N TYR A 193 -14.11 8.34 -6.95
CA TYR A 193 -13.28 7.43 -6.15
C TYR A 193 -14.10 6.49 -5.24
N SER A 194 -15.34 6.81 -4.90
CA SER A 194 -16.24 5.92 -4.15
C SER A 194 -16.78 4.73 -4.97
N GLN A 195 -16.81 4.85 -6.29
CA GLN A 195 -17.40 3.83 -7.17
C GLN A 195 -16.73 2.45 -7.07
N PRO A 196 -15.39 2.32 -7.02
CA PRO A 196 -14.72 1.05 -6.77
C PRO A 196 -15.25 0.32 -5.54
N LEU A 197 -15.44 1.04 -4.42
CA LEU A 197 -15.94 0.43 -3.18
C LEU A 197 -17.42 0.02 -3.29
N HIS A 198 -18.25 0.79 -3.98
CA HIS A 198 -19.62 0.40 -4.27
C HIS A 198 -19.67 -0.91 -5.06
N GLU A 199 -18.89 -1.03 -6.13
CA GLU A 199 -18.83 -2.24 -6.95
C GLU A 199 -18.33 -3.44 -6.16
N TYR A 200 -17.27 -3.25 -5.39
CA TYR A 200 -16.65 -4.29 -4.57
C TYR A 200 -17.65 -4.84 -3.55
N LEU A 201 -18.32 -3.99 -2.78
CA LEU A 201 -19.29 -4.41 -1.78
C LEU A 201 -20.52 -5.08 -2.42
N ALA A 202 -20.97 -4.64 -3.59
CA ALA A 202 -22.05 -5.27 -4.32
C ALA A 202 -21.70 -6.70 -4.81
N ALA A 203 -20.42 -6.91 -5.21
CA ALA A 203 -19.94 -8.20 -5.68
C ALA A 203 -19.63 -9.18 -4.53
N HIS A 204 -19.23 -8.66 -3.36
CA HIS A 204 -18.77 -9.45 -2.22
C HIS A 204 -19.74 -9.37 -1.03
N GLN A 205 -21.01 -9.72 -1.24
CA GLN A 205 -22.00 -9.74 -0.17
C GLN A 205 -21.67 -10.80 0.89
N GLY A 206 -21.87 -10.45 2.16
CA GLY A 206 -21.59 -11.35 3.30
C GLY A 206 -20.13 -11.30 3.78
N LEU A 207 -19.36 -10.28 3.40
CA LEU A 207 -18.05 -10.02 4.00
C LEU A 207 -18.20 -9.84 5.51
N THR A 208 -17.66 -10.77 6.27
CA THR A 208 -17.39 -10.57 7.70
C THR A 208 -16.05 -9.85 7.85
N ALA A 209 -15.95 -8.95 8.82
CA ALA A 209 -14.84 -8.01 9.02
C ALA A 209 -13.46 -8.64 9.37
N VAL A 210 -13.17 -9.83 8.90
CA VAL A 210 -11.85 -10.46 9.04
C VAL A 210 -11.05 -10.20 7.76
N VAL A 211 -10.68 -8.96 7.53
CA VAL A 211 -9.69 -8.65 6.51
C VAL A 211 -8.32 -8.92 7.12
N ALA A 212 -7.62 -9.89 6.57
CA ALA A 212 -6.21 -10.09 6.90
C ALA A 212 -5.46 -8.80 6.54
N VAL A 213 -4.95 -8.11 7.54
CA VAL A 213 -4.10 -6.93 7.31
C VAL A 213 -2.81 -7.40 6.66
N PRO A 214 -2.37 -6.85 5.53
CA PRO A 214 -1.04 -7.12 5.01
C PRO A 214 -0.03 -6.78 6.11
N VAL A 215 0.64 -7.79 6.62
CA VAL A 215 1.57 -7.60 7.72
C VAL A 215 2.92 -7.28 7.10
N GLY A 216 3.30 -5.99 7.13
CA GLY A 216 4.71 -5.67 7.14
C GLY A 216 5.25 -6.15 8.48
N THR A 217 5.99 -7.23 8.48
CA THR A 217 6.69 -7.70 9.68
C THR A 217 8.06 -7.06 9.75
N GLN A 218 8.44 -6.64 10.96
CA GLN A 218 9.81 -6.24 11.23
C GLN A 218 10.71 -7.47 11.00
N ALA A 219 11.78 -7.30 10.25
CA ALA A 219 12.76 -8.35 9.96
C ALA A 219 13.76 -8.47 11.11
#